data_615e8e60e3486092e774e27c4438cc99
#
_entry.id   615e8e60e3486092e774e27c4438cc99
#
_cell.length_a   1.000
_cell.length_b   1.000
_cell.length_c   1.000
_cell.angle_alpha   90.00
_cell.angle_beta   90.00
_cell.angle_gamma   90.00
#
_symmetry.space_group_name_H-M   'P 1'
#
loop_
_entity.id
_entity.type
_entity.pdbx_description
1 polymer ?
#
loop_
_entity_poly.entity_id
_entity_poly.type
_entity_poly.pdbx_seq_one_letter_code
_entity_poly.pdbx_strand_id
1 'polypeptide(L)'
;MRSLLQVVGVETPAGHALPEILPQLTTSQVVFRQAQLHLIAAQPGGGKTMLALWYAVTSKVPSLYFSADSDSRTIALRAGAILLGKPVSDVEKMMDSEASVLLEDTLADGAKHIRFNFDPAPSLEDVEQEIEAWIELHGAPPSAIYIDNLMNIAAGSDNEWTALRDTMSAFHYMAREYESAFVVLHHVSENEKMSKPNFPAPRKALMGKVSALPELVLS
;
A
#
# COMPACT_ATOMS: atom_id res chain seq x y z
N MET A 1 30.36 8.31 2.26
CA MET A 1 30.28 7.69 3.61
C MET A 1 30.03 8.81 4.61
N ARG A 2 28.96 8.72 5.45
CA ARG A 2 28.65 9.73 6.49
C ARG A 2 28.96 9.11 7.87
N SER A 3 29.55 9.86 8.79
CA SER A 3 29.75 9.39 10.16
C SER A 3 28.43 9.44 10.94
N LEU A 4 28.25 8.63 11.97
CA LEU A 4 27.05 8.67 12.82
C LEU A 4 26.83 10.05 13.45
N LEU A 5 27.89 10.81 13.72
CA LEU A 5 27.81 12.18 14.24
C LEU A 5 27.24 13.17 13.23
N GLN A 6 27.41 12.93 11.93
CA GLN A 6 26.82 13.76 10.86
C GLN A 6 25.32 13.50 10.66
N VAL A 7 24.78 12.47 11.31
CA VAL A 7 23.37 12.09 11.27
C VAL A 7 22.60 12.67 12.47
N VAL A 8 23.30 12.98 13.56
CA VAL A 8 22.72 13.64 14.74
C VAL A 8 22.45 15.12 14.39
N GLY A 9 21.20 15.50 14.28
CA GLY A 9 20.77 16.86 13.95
C GLY A 9 20.41 17.08 12.47
N VAL A 10 20.53 16.04 11.61
CA VAL A 10 19.91 16.05 10.29
C VAL A 10 18.48 15.54 10.45
N GLU A 11 17.51 16.29 9.99
CA GLU A 11 16.13 15.83 9.92
C GLU A 11 16.08 14.51 9.14
N THR A 12 15.85 13.46 9.89
CA THR A 12 15.48 12.09 9.51
C THR A 12 16.34 11.32 8.51
N PRO A 13 17.28 10.49 9.01
CA PRO A 13 17.79 9.35 8.26
C PRO A 13 16.71 8.28 7.98
N ALA A 14 15.56 8.36 8.66
CA ALA A 14 14.46 7.39 8.57
C ALA A 14 13.31 7.83 7.66
N GLY A 15 13.46 8.91 6.88
CA GLY A 15 12.38 9.47 6.06
C GLY A 15 11.30 10.21 6.87
N HIS A 16 10.52 11.05 6.20
CA HIS A 16 9.40 11.75 6.82
C HIS A 16 8.27 10.77 7.17
N ALA A 17 7.68 10.94 8.35
CA ALA A 17 6.48 10.19 8.72
C ALA A 17 5.30 10.57 7.81
N LEU A 18 4.56 9.59 7.33
CA LEU A 18 3.26 9.86 6.71
C LEU A 18 2.27 10.32 7.79
N PRO A 19 1.22 11.08 7.44
CA PRO A 19 0.23 11.58 8.37
C PRO A 19 -0.35 10.48 9.27
N GLU A 20 -0.51 10.79 10.54
CA GLU A 20 -1.17 9.92 11.50
C GLU A 20 -2.69 10.03 11.31
N ILE A 21 -3.31 8.96 10.84
CA ILE A 21 -4.75 8.94 10.55
C ILE A 21 -5.52 7.91 11.40
N LEU A 22 -4.82 7.00 12.06
CA LEU A 22 -5.38 6.02 13.00
C LEU A 22 -4.70 6.15 14.36
N PRO A 23 -5.38 6.75 15.38
CA PRO A 23 -4.81 6.88 16.72
C PRO A 23 -4.34 5.56 17.33
N GLN A 24 -5.01 4.44 16.97
CA GLN A 24 -4.65 3.10 17.42
C GLN A 24 -3.27 2.65 16.93
N LEU A 25 -2.92 2.98 15.67
CA LEU A 25 -1.60 2.70 15.12
C LEU A 25 -0.53 3.57 15.79
N THR A 26 -0.81 4.85 15.97
CA THR A 26 0.08 5.79 16.65
C THR A 26 0.37 5.37 18.08
N THR A 27 -0.66 5.00 18.85
CA THR A 27 -0.51 4.49 20.22
C THR A 27 0.37 3.24 20.27
N SER A 28 0.32 2.42 19.21
CA SER A 28 1.15 1.23 19.06
C SER A 28 2.50 1.51 18.42
N GLN A 29 2.88 2.78 18.23
CA GLN A 29 4.11 3.23 17.57
C GLN A 29 4.24 2.73 16.12
N VAL A 30 3.12 2.45 15.47
CA VAL A 30 3.06 2.08 14.05
C VAL A 30 2.98 3.35 13.22
N VAL A 31 4.08 3.69 12.56
CA VAL A 31 4.20 4.88 11.71
C VAL A 31 4.77 4.47 10.37
N PHE A 32 4.04 4.73 9.29
CA PHE A 32 4.57 4.60 7.95
C PHE A 32 5.49 5.79 7.65
N ARG A 33 6.66 5.51 7.05
CA ARG A 33 7.68 6.52 6.75
C ARG A 33 8.15 6.42 5.32
N GLN A 34 8.44 7.54 4.72
CA GLN A 34 9.16 7.62 3.45
C GLN A 34 10.54 6.94 3.58
N ALA A 35 11.12 6.52 2.46
CA ALA A 35 12.37 5.77 2.39
C ALA A 35 12.35 4.43 3.15
N GLN A 36 11.16 3.90 3.48
CA GLN A 36 10.98 2.64 4.18
C GLN A 36 9.98 1.72 3.47
N LEU A 37 10.21 0.41 3.65
CA LEU A 37 9.34 -0.65 3.18
C LEU A 37 8.44 -1.13 4.33
N HIS A 38 7.14 -1.14 4.11
CA HIS A 38 6.12 -1.56 5.06
C HIS A 38 5.32 -2.73 4.51
N LEU A 39 4.95 -3.68 5.35
CA LEU A 39 4.16 -4.83 4.97
C LEU A 39 2.84 -4.87 5.75
N ILE A 40 1.72 -4.92 5.04
CA ILE A 40 0.40 -5.23 5.61
C ILE A 40 0.03 -6.66 5.22
N ALA A 41 -0.09 -7.53 6.19
CA ALA A 41 -0.33 -8.95 5.95
C ALA A 41 -1.57 -9.44 6.69
N ALA A 42 -2.51 -10.06 5.98
CA ALA A 42 -3.67 -10.70 6.57
C ALA A 42 -4.17 -11.83 5.66
N GLN A 43 -5.09 -12.64 6.18
CA GLN A 43 -5.79 -13.63 5.37
C GLN A 43 -6.61 -12.98 4.25
N PRO A 44 -6.94 -13.69 3.17
CA PRO A 44 -7.97 -13.26 2.22
C PRO A 44 -9.24 -12.81 2.96
N GLY A 45 -9.83 -11.69 2.53
CA GLY A 45 -10.98 -11.09 3.24
C GLY A 45 -10.67 -10.38 4.57
N GLY A 46 -9.42 -10.37 5.04
CA GLY A 46 -9.00 -9.72 6.29
C GLY A 46 -8.90 -8.20 6.25
N GLY A 47 -9.37 -7.55 5.18
CA GLY A 47 -9.48 -6.08 5.11
C GLY A 47 -8.21 -5.32 4.71
N LYS A 48 -7.15 -6.00 4.25
CA LYS A 48 -5.88 -5.36 3.82
C LYS A 48 -6.09 -4.22 2.84
N THR A 49 -6.74 -4.50 1.70
CA THR A 49 -7.06 -3.52 0.65
C THR A 49 -7.86 -2.35 1.22
N MET A 50 -8.86 -2.63 2.07
CA MET A 50 -9.69 -1.59 2.70
C MET A 50 -8.86 -0.68 3.61
N LEU A 51 -7.95 -1.25 4.41
CA LEU A 51 -7.05 -0.49 5.29
C LEU A 51 -6.07 0.36 4.48
N ALA A 52 -5.41 -0.21 3.46
CA ALA A 52 -4.46 0.50 2.62
C ALA A 52 -5.15 1.62 1.82
N LEU A 53 -6.31 1.34 1.21
CA LEU A 53 -7.09 2.33 0.47
C LEU A 53 -7.59 3.44 1.39
N TRP A 54 -8.09 3.08 2.59
CA TRP A 54 -8.52 4.06 3.58
C TRP A 54 -7.35 4.97 3.98
N TYR A 55 -6.16 4.39 4.19
CA TYR A 55 -4.96 5.19 4.48
C TYR A 55 -4.59 6.09 3.31
N ALA A 56 -4.55 5.57 2.08
CA ALA A 56 -4.23 6.34 0.89
C ALA A 56 -5.19 7.53 0.70
N VAL A 57 -6.51 7.28 0.81
CA VAL A 57 -7.55 8.30 0.62
C VAL A 57 -7.52 9.37 1.71
N THR A 58 -7.34 8.97 2.99
CA THR A 58 -7.46 9.92 4.12
C THR A 58 -6.18 10.67 4.43
N SER A 59 -5.00 10.12 4.12
CA SER A 59 -3.71 10.78 4.36
C SER A 59 -3.49 12.02 3.49
N LYS A 60 -4.16 12.09 2.32
CA LYS A 60 -4.03 13.18 1.35
C LYS A 60 -2.61 13.41 0.83
N VAL A 61 -1.71 12.44 0.98
CA VAL A 61 -0.37 12.54 0.41
C VAL A 61 -0.34 12.07 -1.04
N PRO A 62 0.48 12.67 -1.91
CA PRO A 62 0.67 12.21 -3.28
C PRO A 62 1.04 10.74 -3.33
N SER A 63 0.27 9.91 -4.02
CA SER A 63 0.39 8.46 -3.95
C SER A 63 0.19 7.76 -5.30
N LEU A 64 0.95 6.69 -5.54
CA LEU A 64 0.65 5.68 -6.54
C LEU A 64 0.01 4.45 -5.87
N TYR A 65 -1.01 3.87 -6.50
CA TYR A 65 -1.69 2.68 -5.98
C TYR A 65 -1.83 1.64 -7.09
N PHE A 66 -1.07 0.56 -6.99
CA PHE A 66 -1.16 -0.59 -7.87
C PHE A 66 -2.19 -1.56 -7.31
N SER A 67 -3.34 -1.65 -7.98
CA SER A 67 -4.47 -2.51 -7.59
C SER A 67 -4.57 -3.71 -8.51
N ALA A 68 -3.66 -4.67 -8.36
CA ALA A 68 -3.63 -5.86 -9.19
C ALA A 68 -4.67 -6.93 -8.78
N ASP A 69 -5.17 -6.85 -7.54
CA ASP A 69 -6.13 -7.82 -6.96
C ASP A 69 -7.60 -7.34 -7.03
N SER A 70 -7.82 -6.08 -7.35
CA SER A 70 -9.17 -5.49 -7.44
C SER A 70 -9.30 -4.57 -8.64
N ASP A 71 -10.42 -4.70 -9.37
CA ASP A 71 -10.74 -3.85 -10.51
C ASP A 71 -11.10 -2.41 -10.12
N SER A 72 -11.13 -1.53 -11.14
CA SER A 72 -11.38 -0.09 -10.94
C SER A 72 -12.75 0.21 -10.34
N ARG A 73 -13.81 -0.54 -10.71
CA ARG A 73 -15.16 -0.36 -10.14
C ARG A 73 -15.16 -0.68 -8.65
N THR A 74 -14.55 -1.80 -8.27
CA THR A 74 -14.43 -2.22 -6.87
C THR A 74 -13.67 -1.18 -6.03
N ILE A 75 -12.57 -0.66 -6.54
CA ILE A 75 -11.80 0.39 -5.86
C ILE A 75 -12.60 1.70 -5.76
N ALA A 76 -13.30 2.12 -6.83
CA ALA A 76 -14.14 3.31 -6.79
C ALA A 76 -15.27 3.21 -5.75
N LEU A 77 -15.94 2.04 -5.66
CA LEU A 77 -16.97 1.79 -4.65
C LEU A 77 -16.42 1.88 -3.22
N ARG A 78 -15.26 1.28 -2.98
CA ARG A 78 -14.59 1.32 -1.67
C ARG A 78 -14.10 2.72 -1.31
N ALA A 79 -13.49 3.43 -2.25
CA ALA A 79 -13.06 4.81 -2.04
C ALA A 79 -14.24 5.75 -1.78
N GLY A 80 -15.33 5.61 -2.55
CA GLY A 80 -16.57 6.33 -2.33
C GLY A 80 -17.19 6.05 -0.96
N ALA A 81 -17.18 4.78 -0.51
CA ALA A 81 -17.64 4.40 0.81
C ALA A 81 -16.83 5.07 1.94
N ILE A 82 -15.51 5.14 1.78
CA ILE A 82 -14.60 5.84 2.70
C ILE A 82 -14.92 7.34 2.74
N LEU A 83 -14.99 7.97 1.57
CA LEU A 83 -15.18 9.43 1.44
C LEU A 83 -16.55 9.89 1.93
N LEU A 84 -17.60 9.12 1.65
CA LEU A 84 -18.97 9.44 2.04
C LEU A 84 -19.34 8.94 3.43
N GLY A 85 -18.52 8.09 4.06
CA GLY A 85 -18.85 7.45 5.33
C GLY A 85 -20.08 6.53 5.23
N LYS A 86 -20.27 5.87 4.06
CA LYS A 86 -21.41 5.02 3.77
C LYS A 86 -20.99 3.56 3.56
N PRO A 87 -21.92 2.59 3.78
CA PRO A 87 -21.69 1.22 3.36
C PRO A 87 -21.43 1.12 1.85
N VAL A 88 -20.55 0.19 1.42
CA VAL A 88 -20.27 -0.05 0.00
C VAL A 88 -21.53 -0.33 -0.81
N SER A 89 -22.47 -1.10 -0.24
CA SER A 89 -23.76 -1.41 -0.88
C SER A 89 -24.63 -0.19 -1.16
N ASP A 90 -24.52 0.88 -0.38
CA ASP A 90 -25.26 2.12 -0.61
C ASP A 90 -24.56 2.97 -1.67
N VAL A 91 -23.23 2.98 -1.71
CA VAL A 91 -22.45 3.63 -2.77
C VAL A 91 -22.68 2.93 -4.12
N GLU A 92 -22.84 1.60 -4.13
CA GLU A 92 -23.16 0.85 -5.33
C GLU A 92 -24.52 1.27 -5.92
N LYS A 93 -25.54 1.46 -5.09
CA LYS A 93 -26.84 2.00 -5.53
C LYS A 93 -26.72 3.42 -6.06
N MET A 94 -25.83 4.24 -5.48
CA MET A 94 -25.57 5.59 -5.99
C MET A 94 -24.93 5.55 -7.37
N MET A 95 -23.96 4.65 -7.58
CA MET A 95 -23.25 4.52 -8.86
C MET A 95 -24.19 4.16 -10.02
N ASP A 96 -25.24 3.40 -9.75
CA ASP A 96 -26.22 2.95 -10.74
C ASP A 96 -27.49 3.84 -10.78
N SER A 97 -27.42 5.08 -10.27
CA SER A 97 -28.53 6.03 -10.19
C SER A 97 -28.11 7.45 -10.60
N GLU A 98 -29.05 8.42 -10.60
CA GLU A 98 -28.75 9.84 -10.81
C GLU A 98 -27.77 10.42 -9.77
N ALA A 99 -27.58 9.74 -8.63
CA ALA A 99 -26.62 10.13 -7.61
C ALA A 99 -25.16 9.79 -8.01
N SER A 100 -24.93 9.19 -9.17
CA SER A 100 -23.57 8.93 -9.71
C SER A 100 -22.75 10.21 -9.85
N VAL A 101 -23.38 11.34 -10.23
CA VAL A 101 -22.70 12.64 -10.35
C VAL A 101 -22.08 13.07 -9.01
N LEU A 102 -22.83 12.92 -7.91
CA LEU A 102 -22.29 13.22 -6.58
C LEU A 102 -21.11 12.30 -6.21
N LEU A 103 -21.18 11.04 -6.59
CA LEU A 103 -20.09 10.09 -6.37
C LEU A 103 -18.85 10.46 -7.20
N GLU A 104 -19.04 10.83 -8.48
CA GLU A 104 -17.98 11.29 -9.37
C GLU A 104 -17.26 12.52 -8.80
N ASP A 105 -18.01 13.56 -8.39
CA ASP A 105 -17.46 14.76 -7.77
C ASP A 105 -16.71 14.44 -6.47
N THR A 106 -17.27 13.53 -5.65
CA THR A 106 -16.65 13.09 -4.40
C THR A 106 -15.33 12.38 -4.64
N LEU A 107 -15.27 11.49 -5.64
CA LEU A 107 -14.04 10.78 -6.00
C LEU A 107 -13.02 11.73 -6.64
N ALA A 108 -13.47 12.61 -7.54
CA ALA A 108 -12.61 13.57 -8.22
C ALA A 108 -11.91 14.51 -7.24
N ASP A 109 -12.58 14.98 -6.20
CA ASP A 109 -11.95 15.82 -5.17
C ASP A 109 -11.22 14.98 -4.09
N GLY A 110 -11.87 13.92 -3.65
CA GLY A 110 -11.40 13.10 -2.52
C GLY A 110 -10.17 12.28 -2.80
N ALA A 111 -9.97 11.82 -4.05
CA ALA A 111 -8.88 10.92 -4.45
C ALA A 111 -7.91 11.53 -5.50
N LYS A 112 -7.99 12.81 -5.80
CA LYS A 112 -7.15 13.50 -6.82
C LYS A 112 -5.64 13.41 -6.58
N HIS A 113 -5.22 13.13 -5.35
CA HIS A 113 -3.82 12.96 -4.96
C HIS A 113 -3.30 11.54 -5.17
N ILE A 114 -4.16 10.62 -5.65
CA ILE A 114 -3.82 9.22 -5.90
C ILE A 114 -3.92 8.94 -7.39
N ARG A 115 -2.89 8.34 -7.98
CA ARG A 115 -2.95 7.71 -9.30
C ARG A 115 -3.06 6.21 -9.11
N PHE A 116 -4.02 5.58 -9.76
CA PHE A 116 -4.24 4.14 -9.73
C PHE A 116 -3.72 3.47 -10.99
N ASN A 117 -3.04 2.34 -10.83
CA ASN A 117 -2.75 1.39 -11.88
C ASN A 117 -3.55 0.11 -11.61
N PHE A 118 -4.28 -0.39 -12.62
CA PHE A 118 -5.16 -1.57 -12.53
C PHE A 118 -4.66 -2.74 -13.37
N ASP A 119 -3.37 -2.75 -13.73
CA ASP A 119 -2.78 -3.92 -14.37
C ASP A 119 -2.83 -5.10 -13.39
N PRO A 120 -3.40 -6.25 -13.78
CA PRO A 120 -3.51 -7.42 -12.92
C PRO A 120 -2.18 -8.13 -12.64
N ALA A 121 -1.13 -7.83 -13.42
CA ALA A 121 0.18 -8.46 -13.29
C ALA A 121 1.33 -7.50 -13.66
N PRO A 122 1.46 -6.35 -13.00
CA PRO A 122 2.52 -5.39 -13.30
C PRO A 122 3.88 -5.99 -12.95
N SER A 123 4.86 -5.76 -13.81
CA SER A 123 6.26 -6.11 -13.55
C SER A 123 6.93 -5.08 -12.63
N LEU A 124 8.12 -5.39 -12.12
CA LEU A 124 8.95 -4.39 -11.42
C LEU A 124 9.30 -3.20 -12.30
N GLU A 125 9.53 -3.44 -13.59
CA GLU A 125 9.81 -2.40 -14.59
C GLU A 125 8.60 -1.48 -14.77
N ASP A 126 7.38 -2.02 -14.81
CA ASP A 126 6.15 -1.21 -14.90
C ASP A 126 5.97 -0.31 -13.66
N VAL A 127 6.30 -0.83 -12.46
CA VAL A 127 6.27 -0.04 -11.23
C VAL A 127 7.27 1.12 -11.30
N GLU A 128 8.48 0.87 -11.76
CA GLU A 128 9.53 1.88 -11.91
C GLU A 128 9.15 2.94 -12.95
N GLN A 129 8.64 2.52 -14.11
CA GLN A 129 8.17 3.42 -15.17
C GLN A 129 7.03 4.34 -14.70
N GLU A 130 6.08 3.83 -13.91
CA GLU A 130 5.00 4.66 -13.34
C GLU A 130 5.52 5.68 -12.33
N ILE A 131 6.56 5.34 -11.55
CA ILE A 131 7.22 6.28 -10.64
C ILE A 131 7.93 7.37 -11.44
N GLU A 132 8.68 7.00 -12.49
CA GLU A 132 9.38 7.95 -13.36
C GLU A 132 8.39 8.88 -14.08
N ALA A 133 7.30 8.34 -14.64
CA ALA A 133 6.24 9.13 -15.25
C ALA A 133 5.57 10.09 -14.25
N TRP A 134 5.42 9.66 -13.00
CA TRP A 134 4.96 10.56 -11.93
C TRP A 134 5.94 11.70 -11.68
N ILE A 135 7.24 11.41 -11.58
CA ILE A 135 8.29 12.42 -11.36
C ILE A 135 8.33 13.43 -12.51
N GLU A 136 8.24 12.96 -13.76
CA GLU A 136 8.18 13.84 -14.94
C GLU A 136 6.97 14.79 -14.88
N LEU A 137 5.81 14.31 -14.43
CA LEU A 137 4.59 15.10 -14.37
C LEU A 137 4.55 16.08 -13.19
N HIS A 138 5.10 15.70 -12.03
CA HIS A 138 4.93 16.42 -10.77
C HIS A 138 6.23 17.06 -10.24
N GLY A 139 7.39 16.74 -10.82
CA GLY A 139 8.70 17.26 -10.42
C GLY A 139 9.28 16.66 -9.13
N ALA A 140 8.57 15.69 -8.52
CA ALA A 140 9.01 15.00 -7.31
C ALA A 140 8.37 13.61 -7.24
N PRO A 141 9.00 12.61 -6.57
CA PRO A 141 8.42 11.29 -6.40
C PRO A 141 7.14 11.32 -5.53
N PRO A 142 6.25 10.32 -5.66
CA PRO A 142 5.10 10.19 -4.77
C PRO A 142 5.56 9.94 -3.33
N SER A 143 4.83 10.47 -2.35
CA SER A 143 5.16 10.24 -0.93
C SER A 143 4.90 8.80 -0.48
N ALA A 144 3.93 8.14 -1.11
CA ALA A 144 3.60 6.74 -0.82
C ALA A 144 3.30 5.95 -2.10
N ILE A 145 3.67 4.68 -2.09
CA ILE A 145 3.42 3.72 -3.16
C ILE A 145 2.80 2.48 -2.53
N TYR A 146 1.57 2.16 -2.95
CA TYR A 146 0.82 1.00 -2.45
C TYR A 146 0.86 -0.12 -3.49
N ILE A 147 1.16 -1.34 -3.05
CA ILE A 147 1.22 -2.55 -3.89
C ILE A 147 0.19 -3.55 -3.36
N ASP A 148 -0.93 -3.69 -4.05
CA ASP A 148 -2.02 -4.59 -3.69
C ASP A 148 -2.29 -5.61 -4.82
N ASN A 149 -1.65 -6.81 -4.77
CA ASN A 149 -0.77 -7.31 -3.73
C ASN A 149 0.59 -7.79 -4.30
N LEU A 150 1.51 -8.14 -3.40
CA LEU A 150 2.87 -8.62 -3.72
C LEU A 150 2.89 -9.82 -4.67
N MET A 151 1.97 -10.77 -4.52
CA MET A 151 1.96 -12.00 -5.31
C MET A 151 1.68 -11.76 -6.80
N ASN A 152 0.95 -10.70 -7.14
CA ASN A 152 0.65 -10.37 -8.52
C ASN A 152 1.89 -9.85 -9.28
N ILE A 153 2.82 -9.19 -8.58
CA ILE A 153 4.06 -8.66 -9.16
C ILE A 153 5.13 -9.75 -9.28
N ALA A 154 5.18 -10.67 -8.31
CA ALA A 154 6.13 -11.77 -8.32
C ALA A 154 5.72 -12.96 -9.22
N ALA A 155 4.60 -12.87 -9.93
CA ALA A 155 4.11 -13.92 -10.81
C ALA A 155 5.07 -14.16 -11.99
N GLY A 156 5.31 -15.43 -12.31
CA GLY A 156 6.09 -15.84 -13.49
C GLY A 156 7.51 -16.33 -13.22
N SER A 157 7.94 -16.49 -11.97
CA SER A 157 9.21 -17.14 -11.62
C SER A 157 9.03 -18.63 -11.35
N ASP A 158 10.00 -19.45 -11.79
CA ASP A 158 10.04 -20.91 -11.51
C ASP A 158 10.08 -21.23 -10.01
N ASN A 159 10.49 -20.29 -9.18
CA ASN A 159 10.52 -20.38 -7.72
C ASN A 159 9.84 -19.18 -7.08
N GLU A 160 8.56 -19.35 -6.78
CA GLU A 160 7.69 -18.31 -6.19
C GLU A 160 8.30 -17.65 -4.94
N TRP A 161 8.92 -18.44 -4.05
CA TRP A 161 9.51 -17.91 -2.80
C TRP A 161 10.73 -17.04 -3.03
N THR A 162 11.52 -17.37 -4.06
CA THR A 162 12.68 -16.56 -4.45
C THR A 162 12.20 -15.27 -5.10
N ALA A 163 11.25 -15.36 -6.03
CA ALA A 163 10.66 -14.20 -6.68
C ALA A 163 10.07 -13.19 -5.68
N LEU A 164 9.29 -13.67 -4.69
CA LEU A 164 8.73 -12.80 -3.65
C LEU A 164 9.81 -12.04 -2.87
N ARG A 165 10.92 -12.72 -2.53
CA ARG A 165 12.03 -12.06 -1.81
C ARG A 165 12.78 -11.07 -2.68
N ASP A 166 13.01 -11.40 -3.94
CA ASP A 166 13.69 -10.53 -4.89
C ASP A 166 12.85 -9.28 -5.16
N THR A 167 11.53 -9.44 -5.33
CA THR A 167 10.58 -8.33 -5.45
C THR A 167 10.58 -7.43 -4.21
N MET A 168 10.56 -8.02 -3.01
CA MET A 168 10.66 -7.24 -1.77
C MET A 168 12.00 -6.53 -1.62
N SER A 169 13.10 -7.13 -2.10
CA SER A 169 14.42 -6.49 -2.12
C SER A 169 14.45 -5.31 -3.09
N ALA A 170 13.82 -5.44 -4.25
CA ALA A 170 13.68 -4.36 -5.21
C ALA A 170 12.86 -3.20 -4.62
N PHE A 171 11.72 -3.48 -3.98
CA PHE A 171 10.91 -2.44 -3.33
C PHE A 171 11.63 -1.75 -2.17
N HIS A 172 12.43 -2.49 -1.40
CA HIS A 172 13.27 -1.89 -0.36
C HIS A 172 14.34 -0.96 -0.93
N TYR A 173 14.90 -1.29 -2.09
CA TYR A 173 15.82 -0.42 -2.81
C TYR A 173 15.10 0.83 -3.34
N MET A 174 13.99 0.64 -4.08
CA MET A 174 13.17 1.73 -4.63
C MET A 174 12.65 2.69 -3.54
N ALA A 175 12.25 2.16 -2.38
CA ALA A 175 11.81 3.00 -1.26
C ALA A 175 12.86 4.03 -0.85
N ARG A 176 14.13 3.63 -0.84
CA ARG A 176 15.26 4.50 -0.48
C ARG A 176 15.70 5.40 -1.61
N GLU A 177 15.66 4.91 -2.85
CA GLU A 177 16.05 5.65 -4.03
C GLU A 177 15.10 6.80 -4.31
N TYR A 178 13.79 6.53 -4.28
CA TYR A 178 12.75 7.53 -4.51
C TYR A 178 12.30 8.27 -3.25
N GLU A 179 12.87 7.95 -2.08
CA GLU A 179 12.45 8.52 -0.79
C GLU A 179 10.94 8.40 -0.55
N SER A 180 10.32 7.31 -1.02
CA SER A 180 8.89 7.02 -0.94
C SER A 180 8.59 5.94 0.11
N ALA A 181 7.42 6.00 0.75
CA ALA A 181 6.94 4.92 1.59
C ALA A 181 6.34 3.81 0.72
N PHE A 182 6.96 2.64 0.66
CA PHE A 182 6.36 1.48 0.02
C PHE A 182 5.50 0.72 1.02
N VAL A 183 4.21 0.60 0.73
CA VAL A 183 3.23 -0.13 1.55
C VAL A 183 2.74 -1.33 0.73
N VAL A 184 3.27 -2.50 1.05
CA VAL A 184 3.05 -3.73 0.30
C VAL A 184 2.04 -4.60 1.03
N LEU A 185 1.04 -5.09 0.32
CA LEU A 185 0.03 -6.01 0.85
C LEU A 185 0.40 -7.45 0.49
N HIS A 186 0.22 -8.34 1.45
CA HIS A 186 0.54 -9.75 1.25
C HIS A 186 -0.44 -10.67 1.98
N HIS A 187 -0.66 -11.86 1.42
CA HIS A 187 -1.48 -12.88 2.04
C HIS A 187 -0.67 -13.67 3.08
N VAL A 188 -1.31 -14.01 4.19
CA VAL A 188 -0.80 -15.03 5.11
C VAL A 188 -1.35 -16.40 4.73
N SER A 189 -0.63 -17.46 5.09
CA SER A 189 -1.07 -18.83 4.85
C SER A 189 -2.39 -19.11 5.57
N GLU A 190 -3.32 -19.72 4.86
CA GLU A 190 -4.61 -20.19 5.40
C GLU A 190 -4.48 -21.47 6.27
N ASN A 191 -3.26 -21.89 6.59
CA ASN A 191 -3.05 -23.09 7.41
C ASN A 191 -3.67 -22.88 8.80
N GLU A 192 -4.75 -23.59 9.10
CA GLU A 192 -5.52 -23.53 10.35
C GLU A 192 -4.67 -23.69 11.62
N LYS A 193 -3.51 -24.36 11.53
CA LYS A 193 -2.59 -24.51 12.65
C LYS A 193 -1.78 -23.22 12.95
N MET A 194 -1.75 -22.28 12.01
CA MET A 194 -0.97 -21.06 12.11
C MET A 194 -1.82 -19.79 12.30
N SER A 195 -3.09 -19.83 11.96
CA SER A 195 -3.99 -18.69 12.10
C SER A 195 -5.18 -19.06 12.98
N LYS A 196 -5.36 -18.35 14.08
CA LYS A 196 -6.59 -18.44 14.88
C LYS A 196 -7.51 -17.30 14.45
N PRO A 197 -8.81 -17.55 14.25
CA PRO A 197 -9.77 -16.48 14.04
C PRO A 197 -9.63 -15.41 15.15
N ASN A 198 -9.66 -14.14 14.79
CA ASN A 198 -9.57 -12.99 15.71
C ASN A 198 -8.22 -12.77 16.40
N PHE A 199 -7.13 -13.40 15.95
CA PHE A 199 -5.79 -13.11 16.43
C PHE A 199 -4.88 -12.66 15.29
N PRO A 200 -3.92 -11.76 15.54
CA PRO A 200 -2.91 -11.39 14.56
C PRO A 200 -2.17 -12.62 14.05
N ALA A 201 -1.90 -12.65 12.76
CA ALA A 201 -1.14 -13.76 12.18
C ALA A 201 0.31 -13.73 12.69
N PRO A 202 0.84 -14.85 13.21
CA PRO A 202 2.23 -14.86 13.64
C PRO A 202 3.17 -14.65 12.45
N ARG A 203 4.31 -13.98 12.68
CA ARG A 203 5.32 -13.69 11.64
C ARG A 203 5.69 -14.92 10.78
N LYS A 204 5.70 -16.12 11.37
CA LYS A 204 5.97 -17.38 10.66
C LYS A 204 4.86 -17.82 9.69
N ALA A 205 3.67 -17.24 9.77
CA ALA A 205 2.56 -17.49 8.85
C ALA A 205 2.69 -16.69 7.54
N LEU A 206 3.61 -15.73 7.48
CA LEU A 206 3.89 -14.97 6.26
C LEU A 206 4.55 -15.88 5.23
N MET A 207 3.91 -15.99 4.08
CA MET A 207 4.39 -16.79 2.96
C MET A 207 5.73 -16.21 2.45
N GLY A 208 6.67 -17.07 2.02
CA GLY A 208 7.93 -16.64 1.42
C GLY A 208 8.96 -16.01 2.36
N LYS A 209 8.72 -15.98 3.67
CA LYS A 209 9.64 -15.34 4.66
C LYS A 209 9.93 -13.86 4.32
N VAL A 210 8.98 -13.17 3.69
CA VAL A 210 9.12 -11.78 3.23
C VAL A 210 9.22 -10.76 4.38
N SER A 211 8.98 -11.18 5.62
CA SER A 211 9.02 -10.31 6.81
C SER A 211 10.43 -9.94 7.30
N ALA A 212 11.48 -10.30 6.57
CA ALA A 212 12.85 -10.01 6.99
C ALA A 212 13.33 -8.62 6.54
N LEU A 213 12.77 -8.08 5.45
CA LEU A 213 13.18 -6.81 4.85
C LEU A 213 12.35 -5.60 5.32
N PRO A 214 11.02 -5.69 5.50
CA PRO A 214 10.23 -4.54 5.93
C PRO A 214 10.67 -4.02 7.30
N GLU A 215 10.76 -2.70 7.43
CA GLU A 215 10.98 -2.02 8.70
C GLU A 215 9.77 -2.17 9.64
N LEU A 216 8.57 -2.30 9.05
CA LEU A 216 7.32 -2.49 9.77
C LEU A 216 6.50 -3.61 9.13
N VAL A 217 5.97 -4.49 9.98
CA VAL A 217 5.01 -5.53 9.57
C VAL A 217 3.74 -5.38 10.42
N LEU A 218 2.63 -5.09 9.76
CA LEU A 218 1.29 -5.06 10.36
C LEU A 218 0.54 -6.33 9.98
N SER A 219 0.07 -7.10 10.97
CA SER A 219 -0.65 -8.36 10.73
C SER A 219 -1.87 -8.51 11.65
#